data_c826155860fafa1596bc9698a34c1334
#
_entry.id   c826155860fafa1596bc9698a34c1334
#
_cell.length_a   1.000
_cell.length_b   1.000
_cell.length_c   1.000
_cell.angle_alpha   90.00
_cell.angle_beta   90.00
_cell.angle_gamma   90.00
#
_symmetry.space_group_name_H-M   'P 1'
#
loop_
_entity.id
_entity.type
_entity.pdbx_description
1 polymer ?
#
loop_
_entity_poly.entity_id
_entity_poly.type
_entity_poly.pdbx_seq_one_letter_code
_entity_poly.pdbx_strand_id
1 'polypeptide(L)'
;GAFSTANSEIVVVYPNGGQTLYTDQKYNIQWRVYGENISSVDIYFSTSPDSSLSSFAEGFWTGLNGGLIAENVPSVAGLNSYEWDLSGFQESDSVRIRIVSDEKVVLDEKTDQYVKARDINGWYIKVQDPSMIQLSSFSDQHFIGPQNLRRENIRK
;
A
#
# COMPACT_ATOMS: atom_id res chain seq x y z
N GLY A 1 15.78 -9.48 -29.06
CA GLY A 1 14.59 -9.17 -29.70
C GLY A 1 13.38 -9.44 -28.90
N ALA A 2 12.51 -10.22 -29.46
CA ALA A 2 11.21 -10.46 -28.86
C ALA A 2 11.30 -11.12 -27.48
N PHE A 3 12.41 -11.68 -27.18
CA PHE A 3 12.59 -12.44 -25.93
C PHE A 3 12.73 -11.58 -24.71
N SER A 4 13.23 -10.36 -24.86
CA SER A 4 13.48 -9.50 -23.71
C SER A 4 12.18 -9.04 -23.05
N THR A 5 11.06 -9.13 -23.74
CA THR A 5 9.80 -8.66 -23.20
C THR A 5 9.18 -9.65 -22.21
N ALA A 6 9.56 -10.92 -22.28
CA ALA A 6 8.90 -11.99 -21.55
C ALA A 6 9.19 -11.95 -20.04
N ASN A 7 10.20 -11.20 -19.62
CA ASN A 7 10.69 -11.27 -18.24
C ASN A 7 10.65 -9.91 -17.53
N SER A 8 9.78 -9.04 -17.95
CA SER A 8 9.56 -7.79 -17.22
C SER A 8 8.88 -8.09 -15.89
N GLU A 9 9.27 -7.37 -14.85
CA GLU A 9 8.82 -7.67 -13.50
C GLU A 9 8.61 -6.37 -12.73
N ILE A 10 7.63 -6.37 -11.84
CA ILE A 10 7.40 -5.28 -10.88
C ILE A 10 7.60 -5.83 -9.49
N VAL A 11 8.31 -5.08 -8.64
CA VAL A 11 8.48 -5.41 -7.23
C VAL A 11 8.13 -4.17 -6.42
N VAL A 12 7.14 -4.29 -5.55
CA VAL A 12 6.75 -3.20 -4.64
C VAL A 12 7.82 -3.07 -3.57
N VAL A 13 8.35 -1.87 -3.40
CA VAL A 13 9.45 -1.60 -2.47
C VAL A 13 8.92 -0.97 -1.19
N TYR A 14 8.06 0.06 -1.29
CA TYR A 14 7.52 0.76 -0.14
C TYR A 14 6.10 1.22 -0.43
N PRO A 15 5.16 1.10 0.51
CA PRO A 15 5.30 0.42 1.81
C PRO A 15 5.28 -1.09 1.61
N ASN A 16 6.17 -1.79 2.30
CA ASN A 16 6.32 -3.23 2.10
C ASN A 16 5.49 -4.06 3.08
N GLY A 17 5.14 -3.50 4.19
CA GLY A 17 4.32 -4.16 5.20
C GLY A 17 4.83 -3.86 6.60
N GLY A 18 3.91 -3.86 7.55
CA GLY A 18 4.25 -3.58 8.95
C GLY A 18 4.32 -2.10 9.31
N GLN A 19 4.28 -1.21 8.32
CA GLN A 19 4.31 0.22 8.59
C GLN A 19 2.97 0.69 9.16
N THR A 20 3.04 1.77 9.95
CA THR A 20 1.85 2.55 10.30
C THR A 20 1.94 3.88 9.58
N LEU A 21 0.95 4.15 8.75
CA LEU A 21 0.86 5.39 7.99
C LEU A 21 -0.30 6.22 8.54
N TYR A 22 -0.20 7.55 8.40
CA TYR A 22 -1.15 8.48 9.02
C TYR A 22 -1.90 9.28 7.96
N THR A 23 -3.17 9.53 8.21
CA THR A 23 -4.04 10.16 7.22
C THR A 23 -3.74 11.65 7.02
N ASP A 24 -2.94 12.27 7.90
CA ASP A 24 -2.52 13.65 7.72
C ASP A 24 -1.17 13.79 7.00
N GLN A 25 -0.66 12.70 6.43
CA GLN A 25 0.66 12.67 5.79
C GLN A 25 0.54 12.17 4.35
N LYS A 26 1.60 12.42 3.61
CA LYS A 26 1.79 11.88 2.27
C LYS A 26 2.97 10.93 2.29
N TYR A 27 2.90 9.88 1.50
CA TYR A 27 3.94 8.86 1.46
C TYR A 27 4.26 8.52 0.02
N ASN A 28 5.52 8.23 -0.27
CA ASN A 28 5.91 7.80 -1.60
C ASN A 28 5.77 6.29 -1.71
N ILE A 29 4.81 5.84 -2.53
CA ILE A 29 4.76 4.45 -2.95
C ILE A 29 5.92 4.24 -3.90
N GLN A 30 6.72 3.22 -3.67
CA GLN A 30 7.90 2.95 -4.50
C GLN A 30 7.86 1.53 -5.03
N TRP A 31 8.30 1.37 -6.27
CA TRP A 31 8.41 0.06 -6.89
C TRP A 31 9.60 0.04 -7.84
N ARG A 32 10.12 -1.16 -8.07
CA ARG A 32 11.15 -1.36 -9.07
C ARG A 32 10.58 -2.07 -10.27
N VAL A 33 11.05 -1.68 -11.42
CA VAL A 33 10.72 -2.33 -12.69
C VAL A 33 11.98 -2.95 -13.23
N TYR A 34 11.90 -4.23 -13.54
CA TYR A 34 12.95 -4.97 -14.23
C TYR A 34 12.45 -5.25 -15.64
N GLY A 35 13.29 -5.02 -16.66
CA GLY A 35 12.90 -5.15 -18.04
C GLY A 35 12.54 -3.80 -18.63
N GLU A 36 12.09 -3.81 -19.90
CA GLU A 36 12.00 -2.56 -20.67
C GLU A 36 10.62 -2.21 -21.19
N ASN A 37 9.63 -3.05 -20.97
CA ASN A 37 8.36 -2.89 -21.67
C ASN A 37 7.21 -2.44 -20.78
N ILE A 38 7.54 -1.89 -19.61
CA ILE A 38 6.53 -1.32 -18.72
C ILE A 38 6.70 0.19 -18.76
N SER A 39 5.75 0.88 -19.37
CA SER A 39 5.80 2.34 -19.50
C SER A 39 4.89 3.06 -18.52
N SER A 40 3.88 2.37 -18.00
CA SER A 40 3.02 2.92 -16.96
C SER A 40 2.43 1.80 -16.12
N VAL A 41 1.95 2.18 -14.95
CA VAL A 41 1.34 1.23 -14.01
C VAL A 41 0.06 1.83 -13.43
N ASP A 42 -0.80 0.94 -12.95
CA ASP A 42 -1.95 1.32 -12.12
C ASP A 42 -1.68 0.85 -10.70
N ILE A 43 -2.04 1.67 -9.73
CA ILE A 43 -1.80 1.40 -8.31
C ILE A 43 -3.13 1.28 -7.61
N TYR A 44 -3.33 0.17 -6.90
CA TYR A 44 -4.56 -0.14 -6.18
C TYR A 44 -4.27 -0.37 -4.71
N PHE A 45 -5.29 -0.23 -3.89
CA PHE A 45 -5.22 -0.65 -2.49
C PHE A 45 -6.33 -1.68 -2.21
N SER A 46 -6.11 -2.47 -1.18
CA SER A 46 -7.13 -3.34 -0.60
C SER A 46 -7.16 -3.11 0.90
N THR A 47 -8.35 -3.15 1.49
CA THR A 47 -8.50 -3.09 2.94
C THR A 47 -9.03 -4.41 3.50
N SER A 48 -9.18 -5.42 2.64
CA SER A 48 -9.72 -6.69 3.07
C SER A 48 -8.72 -7.47 3.92
N PRO A 49 -9.09 -7.91 5.13
CA PRO A 49 -8.21 -8.77 5.92
C PRO A 49 -8.02 -10.16 5.31
N ASP A 50 -8.83 -10.50 4.31
CA ASP A 50 -8.76 -11.79 3.65
C ASP A 50 -7.85 -11.79 2.42
N SER A 51 -7.33 -10.64 2.02
CA SER A 51 -6.39 -10.59 0.90
C SER A 51 -5.10 -11.31 1.31
N SER A 52 -4.69 -12.27 0.52
CA SER A 52 -3.46 -13.01 0.78
C SER A 52 -2.33 -12.42 -0.05
N LEU A 53 -1.11 -12.84 0.27
CA LEU A 53 0.08 -12.38 -0.45
C LEU A 53 0.00 -12.66 -1.94
N SER A 54 -0.73 -13.68 -2.33
CA SER A 54 -0.81 -14.09 -3.72
C SER A 54 -2.18 -13.83 -4.33
N SER A 55 -3.03 -13.06 -3.65
CA SER A 55 -4.38 -12.85 -4.15
C SER A 55 -4.40 -11.72 -5.17
N PHE A 56 -4.69 -12.08 -6.41
CA PHE A 56 -4.90 -11.11 -7.47
C PHE A 56 -6.38 -11.05 -7.90
N ALA A 57 -7.27 -11.65 -7.11
CA ALA A 57 -8.70 -11.60 -7.41
C ALA A 57 -9.21 -10.17 -7.31
N GLU A 58 -9.92 -9.73 -8.33
CA GLU A 58 -10.33 -8.33 -8.45
C GLU A 58 -11.20 -7.87 -7.28
N GLY A 59 -11.98 -8.76 -6.69
CA GLY A 59 -12.86 -8.38 -5.59
C GLY A 59 -12.13 -7.85 -4.34
N PHE A 60 -10.83 -8.11 -4.21
CA PHE A 60 -10.04 -7.53 -3.13
C PHE A 60 -9.56 -6.12 -3.42
N TRP A 61 -9.58 -5.69 -4.68
CA TRP A 61 -8.95 -4.46 -5.14
C TRP A 61 -9.93 -3.45 -5.70
N THR A 62 -11.20 -3.80 -5.73
CA THR A 62 -12.25 -2.94 -6.25
C THR A 62 -13.47 -2.99 -5.32
N GLY A 63 -14.44 -2.12 -5.56
CA GLY A 63 -15.68 -2.11 -4.81
C GLY A 63 -15.50 -1.71 -3.36
N LEU A 64 -16.10 -2.47 -2.46
CA LEU A 64 -16.10 -2.14 -1.04
C LEU A 64 -14.77 -2.44 -0.36
N ASN A 65 -13.97 -3.35 -0.93
CA ASN A 65 -12.76 -3.84 -0.27
C ASN A 65 -11.48 -3.20 -0.80
N GLY A 66 -11.57 -2.31 -1.76
CA GLY A 66 -10.38 -1.69 -2.31
C GLY A 66 -10.72 -0.61 -3.30
N GLY A 67 -9.72 -0.11 -3.98
CA GLY A 67 -9.91 0.93 -4.96
C GLY A 67 -8.64 1.31 -5.67
N LEU A 68 -8.80 2.21 -6.62
CA LEU A 68 -7.71 2.74 -7.42
C LEU A 68 -7.07 3.91 -6.68
N ILE A 69 -5.76 3.85 -6.49
CA ILE A 69 -5.00 4.98 -5.97
C ILE A 69 -4.65 5.91 -7.13
N ALA A 70 -4.11 5.33 -8.21
CA ALA A 70 -3.73 6.11 -9.38
C ALA A 70 -3.66 5.20 -10.59
N GLU A 71 -3.94 5.76 -11.78
CA GLU A 71 -3.83 4.99 -13.01
C GLU A 71 -2.91 5.72 -13.99
N ASN A 72 -2.34 4.95 -14.89
CA ASN A 72 -1.44 5.46 -15.94
C ASN A 72 -0.27 6.25 -15.35
N VAL A 73 0.30 5.75 -14.26
CA VAL A 73 1.44 6.39 -13.63
C VAL A 73 2.68 6.05 -14.44
N PRO A 74 3.41 7.05 -14.97
CA PRO A 74 4.61 6.77 -15.75
C PRO A 74 5.62 5.94 -14.96
N SER A 75 6.24 5.00 -15.64
CA SER A 75 7.16 4.08 -15.00
C SER A 75 8.34 3.83 -15.92
N VAL A 76 9.53 3.70 -15.34
CA VAL A 76 10.76 3.44 -16.07
C VAL A 76 11.45 2.24 -15.45
N ALA A 77 12.43 1.69 -16.15
CA ALA A 77 13.27 0.65 -15.58
C ALA A 77 13.96 1.20 -14.33
N GLY A 78 14.04 0.40 -13.29
CA GLY A 78 14.62 0.80 -12.02
C GLY A 78 13.58 1.28 -11.03
N LEU A 79 13.97 2.17 -10.13
CA LEU A 79 13.13 2.63 -9.03
C LEU A 79 12.18 3.74 -9.49
N ASN A 80 10.92 3.58 -9.12
CA ASN A 80 9.87 4.55 -9.41
C ASN A 80 9.18 4.95 -8.11
N SER A 81 8.48 6.09 -8.12
CA SER A 81 7.70 6.49 -6.96
C SER A 81 6.46 7.27 -7.38
N TYR A 82 5.45 7.21 -6.52
CA TYR A 82 4.21 7.98 -6.65
C TYR A 82 3.82 8.50 -5.27
N GLU A 83 3.55 9.79 -5.17
CA GLU A 83 3.17 10.39 -3.89
C GLU A 83 1.70 10.09 -3.60
N TRP A 84 1.46 9.38 -2.50
CA TRP A 84 0.12 8.96 -2.07
C TRP A 84 -0.31 9.86 -0.91
N ASP A 85 -1.36 10.63 -1.17
CA ASP A 85 -1.98 11.50 -0.17
C ASP A 85 -3.08 10.71 0.53
N LEU A 86 -2.90 10.48 1.83
CA LEU A 86 -3.84 9.69 2.61
C LEU A 86 -5.00 10.49 3.19
N SER A 87 -5.11 11.79 2.87
CA SER A 87 -6.24 12.57 3.39
C SER A 87 -7.55 11.96 2.89
N GLY A 88 -8.47 11.76 3.82
CA GLY A 88 -9.76 11.14 3.51
C GLY A 88 -9.76 9.62 3.46
N PHE A 89 -8.60 8.97 3.58
CA PHE A 89 -8.54 7.53 3.61
C PHE A 89 -9.07 7.03 4.97
N GLN A 90 -9.87 5.98 4.96
CA GLN A 90 -10.41 5.43 6.21
C GLN A 90 -9.37 4.59 6.93
N GLU A 91 -9.42 4.62 8.25
CA GLU A 91 -8.53 3.80 9.07
C GLU A 91 -8.72 2.32 8.75
N SER A 92 -7.63 1.59 8.76
CA SER A 92 -7.67 0.14 8.52
C SER A 92 -6.37 -0.47 9.02
N ASP A 93 -6.47 -1.67 9.58
CA ASP A 93 -5.31 -2.46 9.99
C ASP A 93 -4.85 -3.43 8.91
N SER A 94 -5.52 -3.45 7.76
CA SER A 94 -5.30 -4.49 6.76
C SER A 94 -5.16 -3.92 5.36
N VAL A 95 -4.37 -2.86 5.21
CA VAL A 95 -4.16 -2.23 3.91
C VAL A 95 -3.03 -2.92 3.17
N ARG A 96 -3.25 -3.17 1.88
CA ARG A 96 -2.21 -3.70 1.00
C ARG A 96 -2.25 -2.93 -0.32
N ILE A 97 -1.13 -2.93 -1.01
CA ILE A 97 -0.93 -2.20 -2.27
C ILE A 97 -0.64 -3.20 -3.37
N ARG A 98 -1.29 -3.01 -4.51
CA ARG A 98 -1.01 -3.79 -5.73
C ARG A 98 -0.65 -2.83 -6.85
N ILE A 99 0.41 -3.17 -7.57
CA ILE A 99 0.84 -2.39 -8.74
C ILE A 99 0.81 -3.32 -9.95
N VAL A 100 0.20 -2.85 -11.04
CA VAL A 100 -0.04 -3.64 -12.24
C VAL A 100 0.42 -2.87 -13.47
N SER A 101 1.16 -3.52 -14.35
CA SER A 101 1.61 -2.89 -15.59
C SER A 101 0.44 -2.65 -16.55
N ASP A 102 0.61 -1.66 -17.42
CA ASP A 102 -0.36 -1.34 -18.48
C ASP A 102 -0.35 -2.37 -19.60
N GLU A 103 0.80 -2.95 -19.87
CA GLU A 103 1.00 -3.89 -20.96
C GLU A 103 1.12 -5.31 -20.44
N LYS A 104 0.78 -6.26 -21.30
CA LYS A 104 0.94 -7.68 -21.00
C LYS A 104 2.36 -8.08 -21.42
N VAL A 105 3.24 -8.17 -20.43
CA VAL A 105 4.69 -8.30 -20.65
C VAL A 105 5.30 -9.52 -19.98
N VAL A 106 4.49 -10.36 -19.35
CA VAL A 106 4.97 -11.57 -18.67
C VAL A 106 4.31 -12.78 -19.30
N LEU A 107 5.12 -13.75 -19.71
CA LEU A 107 4.59 -14.99 -20.27
C LEU A 107 4.11 -15.91 -19.15
N ASP A 108 2.83 -16.25 -19.20
CA ASP A 108 2.27 -17.27 -18.32
C ASP A 108 2.46 -18.61 -19.02
N GLU A 109 3.38 -19.41 -18.53
CA GLU A 109 3.75 -20.67 -19.20
C GLU A 109 2.65 -21.71 -19.13
N LYS A 110 1.72 -21.57 -18.19
CA LYS A 110 0.61 -22.51 -18.07
C LYS A 110 -0.40 -22.34 -19.19
N THR A 111 -0.63 -21.11 -19.60
CA THR A 111 -1.64 -20.79 -20.62
C THR A 111 -1.00 -20.42 -21.95
N ASP A 112 0.31 -20.23 -21.99
CA ASP A 112 1.05 -19.76 -23.16
C ASP A 112 0.54 -18.40 -23.64
N GLN A 113 0.06 -17.57 -22.69
CA GLN A 113 -0.44 -16.22 -22.96
C GLN A 113 0.40 -15.21 -22.19
N TYR A 114 0.52 -14.00 -22.74
CA TYR A 114 1.14 -12.89 -22.01
C TYR A 114 0.12 -12.25 -21.08
N VAL A 115 0.58 -11.92 -19.88
CA VAL A 115 -0.23 -11.28 -18.86
C VAL A 115 0.49 -10.04 -18.36
N LYS A 116 -0.23 -9.19 -17.63
CA LYS A 116 0.36 -8.00 -17.04
C LYS A 116 1.29 -8.39 -15.91
N ALA A 117 2.40 -7.65 -15.77
CA ALA A 117 3.24 -7.75 -14.59
C ALA A 117 2.52 -7.12 -13.42
N ARG A 118 2.63 -7.72 -12.24
CA ARG A 118 1.97 -7.20 -11.05
C ARG A 118 2.65 -7.72 -9.80
N ASP A 119 2.52 -6.93 -8.74
CA ASP A 119 3.04 -7.33 -7.43
C ASP A 119 2.18 -6.73 -6.35
N ILE A 120 2.08 -7.44 -5.24
CA ILE A 120 1.39 -7.01 -4.04
C ILE A 120 2.46 -6.89 -2.96
N ASN A 121 2.41 -5.82 -2.16
CA ASN A 121 3.38 -5.64 -1.08
C ASN A 121 3.34 -6.81 -0.09
N GLY A 122 4.42 -6.98 0.67
CA GLY A 122 4.68 -8.21 1.42
C GLY A 122 3.74 -8.48 2.58
N TRP A 123 3.19 -7.44 3.23
CA TRP A 123 2.32 -7.65 4.39
C TRP A 123 1.38 -6.47 4.56
N TYR A 124 0.48 -6.58 5.52
CA TYR A 124 -0.49 -5.52 5.81
C TYR A 124 0.17 -4.28 6.35
N ILE A 125 -0.40 -3.14 6.01
CA ILE A 125 -0.04 -1.82 6.47
C ILE A 125 -1.20 -1.32 7.32
N LYS A 126 -0.90 -0.61 8.41
CA LYS A 126 -1.90 0.04 9.23
C LYS A 126 -2.02 1.50 8.80
N VAL A 127 -3.24 1.97 8.61
CA VAL A 127 -3.51 3.39 8.35
C VAL A 127 -4.35 3.93 9.50
N GLN A 128 -3.88 5.00 10.13
CA GLN A 128 -4.50 5.57 11.32
C GLN A 128 -4.73 7.06 11.16
N ASP A 129 -5.79 7.53 11.80
CA ASP A 129 -6.05 8.96 11.92
C ASP A 129 -5.36 9.44 13.20
N PRO A 130 -4.36 10.35 13.12
CA PRO A 130 -3.63 10.78 14.30
C PRO A 130 -4.49 11.49 15.33
N SER A 131 -5.60 12.12 14.93
CA SER A 131 -6.49 12.76 15.89
C SER A 131 -7.15 11.75 16.81
N MET A 132 -7.44 10.55 16.31
CA MET A 132 -8.00 9.47 17.13
C MET A 132 -6.99 8.95 18.14
N ILE A 133 -5.73 8.87 17.75
CA ILE A 133 -4.66 8.45 18.64
C ILE A 133 -4.52 9.45 19.79
N GLN A 134 -4.56 10.74 19.49
CA GLN A 134 -4.45 11.78 20.51
C GLN A 134 -5.60 11.71 21.51
N LEU A 135 -6.82 11.48 21.04
CA LEU A 135 -7.97 11.33 21.92
C LEU A 135 -7.82 10.14 22.84
N SER A 136 -7.34 9.03 22.30
CA SER A 136 -7.11 7.84 23.10
C SER A 136 -6.06 8.07 24.17
N SER A 137 -4.96 8.70 23.83
CA SER A 137 -3.89 9.03 24.78
C SER A 137 -4.40 9.94 25.88
N PHE A 138 -5.19 10.92 25.51
CA PHE A 138 -5.73 11.86 26.49
C PHE A 138 -6.65 11.15 27.46
N SER A 139 -7.48 10.26 27.00
CA SER A 139 -8.37 9.47 27.85
C SER A 139 -7.59 8.62 28.84
N ASP A 140 -6.53 8.01 28.41
CA ASP A 140 -5.67 7.21 29.26
C ASP A 140 -5.07 8.04 30.37
N GLN A 141 -4.63 9.24 30.07
CA GLN A 141 -4.06 10.14 31.07
C GLN A 141 -5.09 10.51 32.13
N HIS A 142 -6.33 10.64 31.74
CA HIS A 142 -7.39 10.93 32.70
C HIS A 142 -7.59 9.83 33.71
N PHE A 143 -7.48 8.59 33.28
CA PHE A 143 -7.66 7.48 34.20
C PHE A 143 -6.57 7.37 35.22
N ILE A 144 -5.39 7.83 34.90
CA ILE A 144 -4.25 7.69 35.76
C ILE A 144 -4.21 8.77 36.82
N GLY A 145 -4.85 9.89 36.57
CA GLY A 145 -4.78 11.00 37.46
C GLY A 145 -5.38 10.76 38.76
N PRO A 146 -5.21 10.75 39.86
CA PRO A 146 -5.11 11.27 41.17
C PRO A 146 -3.85 10.78 41.78
N GLN A 147 -3.33 10.83 41.89
CA GLN A 147 -2.41 10.40 42.19
C GLN A 147 -1.57 10.81 41.92
N ASN A 148 -1.51 10.84 41.72
CA ASN A 148 -0.89 11.16 41.08
C ASN A 148 -0.69 11.77 40.86
N LEU A 149 -0.50 11.99 41.04
CA LEU A 149 -0.32 12.54 40.52
C LEU A 149 0.09 12.98 40.52
N ARG A 150 0.28 12.92 40.87
CA ARG A 150 0.75 13.22 40.61
C ARG A 150 1.01 13.53 40.20
N ARG A 151 1.30 13.51 40.60
CA ARG A 151 1.68 13.82 40.03
C ARG A 151 1.62 14.24 39.57
N GLU A 152 1.78 14.26 39.91
CA GLU A 152 1.83 14.69 39.32
C GLU A 152 1.49 15.06 38.99
N ASN A 153 1.59 15.25 39.62
CA ASN A 153 1.40 15.72 39.17
C ASN A 153 1.08 16.13 38.96
N ILE A 154 0.96 15.97 39.34
CA ILE A 154 0.88 16.35 38.94
C ILE A 154 0.83 16.97 38.74
N ARG A 155 0.88 17.19 38.90
CA ARG A 155 1.09 17.80 38.59
C ARG A 155 0.91 18.31 38.46
N LYS A 156 0.91 18.43 38.93
CA LYS A 156 0.98 18.82 38.74
C LYS A 156 0.92 19.09 38.52
#